data_c20692c1a7f77d3b300a35335b9d3c17
#
_entry.id   c20692c1a7f77d3b300a35335b9d3c17
#
_cell.length_a   1.000
_cell.length_b   1.000
_cell.length_c   1.000
_cell.angle_alpha   90.00
_cell.angle_beta   90.00
_cell.angle_gamma   90.00
#
_symmetry.space_group_name_H-M   'P 1'
#
loop_
_entity.id
_entity.type
_entity.pdbx_description
1 polymer ?
#
loop_
_entity_poly.entity_id
_entity_poly.type
_entity_poly.pdbx_seq_one_letter_code
_entity_poly.pdbx_strand_id
1 'polypeptide(L)'
;MTISISEDPKAFIRQAAAALGFEACGIADAAAPWPASARLEAFVAAGRHGAMAWMETTSARRSHPKAMWPKARSAIVVGLNYGPAGDPLAALARRSRGAISVYAQGRDYHDLIKGRLKTLAGSVVRRLGGEVKVFVDTAPLMEKPLAALAGLGWQGKHTNLVSRQFGSWLFLGAILSSLDLAPDEPSADHCGSCQACLDICPTNAFPAPYQLDARACISYLTIEHPGPIPLEYRAPLGNRVFGCDDCLAVCPWNKYAQTARETRLHARESARTPPLAELARLDEAAFRERFSASPIKRIGRDRLVRNTLYAIGNSGDPSLANVAQARLGDASEVVRDAAAWALGRLN
;
A
#
# COMPACT_ATOMS: atom_id res chain seq x y z
N MET A 1 -49.90 -3.18 -12.18
CA MET A 1 -49.57 -2.86 -10.79
C MET A 1 -48.05 -2.74 -10.68
N THR A 2 -47.55 -1.54 -10.95
CA THR A 2 -46.08 -1.25 -11.00
C THR A 2 -45.68 -0.93 -9.56
N ILE A 3 -45.02 -1.86 -8.89
CA ILE A 3 -44.42 -1.61 -7.59
C ILE A 3 -43.19 -0.74 -7.84
N SER A 4 -43.37 0.58 -7.71
CA SER A 4 -42.25 1.52 -7.61
C SER A 4 -41.63 1.40 -6.23
N ILE A 5 -40.74 0.47 -6.06
CA ILE A 5 -39.80 0.52 -4.93
C ILE A 5 -38.73 1.53 -5.37
N SER A 6 -38.84 2.76 -4.86
CA SER A 6 -37.70 3.70 -4.91
C SER A 6 -36.64 3.17 -3.95
N GLU A 7 -35.89 2.17 -4.36
CA GLU A 7 -34.71 1.75 -3.60
C GLU A 7 -33.73 2.93 -3.49
N ASP A 8 -33.39 3.25 -2.25
CA ASP A 8 -32.36 4.25 -1.96
C ASP A 8 -31.08 3.92 -2.76
N PRO A 9 -30.62 4.83 -3.64
CA PRO A 9 -29.41 4.61 -4.45
C PRO A 9 -28.19 4.15 -3.64
N LYS A 10 -28.05 4.64 -2.40
CA LYS A 10 -26.95 4.25 -1.49
C LYS A 10 -27.09 2.80 -1.04
N ALA A 11 -28.30 2.38 -0.68
CA ALA A 11 -28.58 1.00 -0.29
C ALA A 11 -28.25 0.03 -1.43
N PHE A 12 -28.68 0.34 -2.65
CA PHE A 12 -28.36 -0.44 -3.85
C PHE A 12 -26.83 -0.53 -4.06
N ILE A 13 -26.10 0.60 -4.01
CA ILE A 13 -24.65 0.65 -4.24
C ILE A 13 -23.93 -0.21 -3.19
N ARG A 14 -24.30 -0.09 -1.91
CA ARG A 14 -23.69 -0.86 -0.81
C ARG A 14 -23.95 -2.36 -0.97
N GLN A 15 -25.17 -2.74 -1.31
CA GLN A 15 -25.53 -4.14 -1.55
C GLN A 15 -24.77 -4.72 -2.74
N ALA A 16 -24.68 -3.98 -3.85
CA ALA A 16 -23.93 -4.40 -5.04
C ALA A 16 -22.41 -4.51 -4.74
N ALA A 17 -21.84 -3.59 -3.96
CA ALA A 17 -20.45 -3.66 -3.53
C ALA A 17 -20.19 -4.88 -2.64
N ALA A 18 -21.07 -5.14 -1.67
CA ALA A 18 -20.97 -6.31 -0.78
C ALA A 18 -21.09 -7.63 -1.55
N ALA A 19 -21.99 -7.73 -2.52
CA ALA A 19 -22.14 -8.89 -3.39
C ALA A 19 -20.88 -9.18 -4.23
N LEU A 20 -20.08 -8.16 -4.50
CA LEU A 20 -18.78 -8.29 -5.17
C LEU A 20 -17.63 -8.55 -4.19
N GLY A 21 -17.91 -8.68 -2.90
CA GLY A 21 -16.94 -9.00 -1.85
C GLY A 21 -16.13 -7.79 -1.37
N PHE A 22 -16.61 -6.55 -1.57
CA PHE A 22 -16.10 -5.41 -0.84
C PHE A 22 -16.69 -5.37 0.57
N GLU A 23 -15.88 -5.16 1.58
CA GLU A 23 -16.28 -5.21 2.98
C GLU A 23 -16.61 -3.83 3.55
N ALA A 24 -16.20 -2.78 2.85
CA ALA A 24 -16.57 -1.38 3.16
C ALA A 24 -17.00 -0.67 1.89
N CYS A 25 -18.02 0.19 2.00
CA CYS A 25 -18.51 1.02 0.91
C CYS A 25 -19.13 2.29 1.47
N GLY A 26 -18.70 3.44 0.96
CA GLY A 26 -19.24 4.75 1.31
C GLY A 26 -19.21 5.71 0.14
N ILE A 27 -19.90 6.85 0.31
CA ILE A 27 -20.04 7.87 -0.71
C ILE A 27 -19.47 9.18 -0.17
N ALA A 28 -18.58 9.81 -0.92
CA ALA A 28 -18.08 11.15 -0.66
C ALA A 28 -18.62 12.15 -1.68
N ASP A 29 -18.81 13.39 -1.26
CA ASP A 29 -19.00 14.50 -2.18
C ASP A 29 -17.68 14.80 -2.91
N ALA A 30 -17.67 14.66 -4.24
CA ALA A 30 -16.50 14.96 -5.04
C ALA A 30 -16.24 16.47 -5.22
N ALA A 31 -17.14 17.32 -4.73
CA ALA A 31 -17.01 18.77 -4.73
C ALA A 31 -16.66 19.35 -3.35
N ALA A 32 -16.60 18.52 -2.31
CA ALA A 32 -16.28 18.92 -0.95
C ALA A 32 -14.93 19.65 -0.85
N PRO A 33 -14.72 20.51 0.17
CA PRO A 33 -13.41 21.09 0.45
C PRO A 33 -12.33 20.01 0.53
N TRP A 34 -11.19 20.28 -0.12
CA TRP A 34 -10.14 19.30 -0.32
C TRP A 34 -8.80 19.73 0.32
N PRO A 35 -8.66 19.68 1.65
CA PRO A 35 -7.42 20.10 2.33
C PRO A 35 -6.22 19.21 2.00
N ALA A 36 -6.44 18.06 1.35
CA ALA A 36 -5.38 17.18 0.90
C ALA A 36 -4.49 17.83 -0.17
N SER A 37 -4.97 18.83 -0.93
CA SER A 37 -4.16 19.58 -1.91
C SER A 37 -2.98 20.28 -1.24
N ALA A 38 -3.24 21.09 -0.22
CA ALA A 38 -2.20 21.84 0.50
C ALA A 38 -1.17 20.90 1.15
N ARG A 39 -1.63 19.73 1.65
CA ARG A 39 -0.72 18.70 2.19
C ARG A 39 0.16 18.08 1.11
N LEU A 40 -0.38 17.82 -0.07
CA LEU A 40 0.38 17.33 -1.23
C LEU A 40 1.41 18.36 -1.68
N GLU A 41 1.02 19.61 -1.80
CA GLU A 41 1.90 20.72 -2.19
C GLU A 41 3.08 20.87 -1.21
N ALA A 42 2.80 20.86 0.09
CA ALA A 42 3.84 20.91 1.12
C ALA A 42 4.78 19.68 1.08
N PHE A 43 4.22 18.48 0.81
CA PHE A 43 4.98 17.24 0.68
C PHE A 43 5.94 17.29 -0.52
N VAL A 44 5.45 17.76 -1.67
CA VAL A 44 6.24 17.90 -2.90
C VAL A 44 7.27 19.02 -2.77
N ALA A 45 6.88 20.19 -2.26
CA ALA A 45 7.78 21.33 -2.06
C ALA A 45 8.95 21.01 -1.11
N ALA A 46 8.71 20.16 -0.10
CA ALA A 46 9.77 19.69 0.80
C ALA A 46 10.64 18.55 0.20
N GLY A 47 10.40 18.13 -1.04
CA GLY A 47 11.11 17.02 -1.69
C GLY A 47 10.91 15.66 -1.01
N ARG A 48 9.91 15.52 -0.13
CA ARG A 48 9.67 14.30 0.65
C ARG A 48 9.21 13.10 -0.16
N HIS A 49 8.83 13.32 -1.42
CA HIS A 49 8.46 12.27 -2.37
C HIS A 49 9.67 11.48 -2.92
N GLY A 50 10.90 11.98 -2.71
CA GLY A 50 12.13 11.32 -3.20
C GLY A 50 12.11 11.13 -4.72
N ALA A 51 12.43 9.93 -5.19
CA ALA A 51 12.49 9.59 -6.62
C ALA A 51 11.11 9.41 -7.29
N MET A 52 10.01 9.60 -6.57
CA MET A 52 8.65 9.48 -7.13
C MET A 52 8.23 10.76 -7.89
N ALA A 53 8.98 11.12 -8.94
CA ALA A 53 8.73 12.33 -9.75
C ALA A 53 7.29 12.41 -10.33
N TRP A 54 6.61 11.27 -10.47
CA TRP A 54 5.21 11.23 -10.88
C TRP A 54 4.25 11.93 -9.89
N MET A 55 4.64 12.11 -8.63
CA MET A 55 3.84 12.88 -7.67
C MET A 55 3.84 14.37 -7.99
N GLU A 56 4.99 14.90 -8.40
CA GLU A 56 5.16 16.27 -8.84
C GLU A 56 4.46 16.52 -10.18
N THR A 57 4.77 15.70 -11.19
CA THR A 57 4.23 15.85 -12.56
C THR A 57 2.72 15.65 -12.65
N THR A 58 2.11 14.97 -11.70
CA THR A 58 0.64 14.78 -11.64
C THR A 58 -0.05 15.55 -10.52
N SER A 59 0.66 16.46 -9.84
CA SER A 59 0.14 17.21 -8.67
C SER A 59 -1.16 17.96 -8.98
N ALA A 60 -1.22 18.64 -10.12
CA ALA A 60 -2.43 19.35 -10.57
C ALA A 60 -3.65 18.42 -10.68
N ARG A 61 -3.47 17.20 -11.21
CA ARG A 61 -4.56 16.21 -11.31
C ARG A 61 -4.95 15.61 -9.95
N ARG A 62 -4.00 15.55 -9.02
CA ARG A 62 -4.20 15.06 -7.64
C ARG A 62 -4.83 16.10 -6.73
N SER A 63 -4.77 17.38 -7.12
CA SER A 63 -5.19 18.50 -6.28
C SER A 63 -6.68 18.44 -5.89
N HIS A 64 -7.52 17.80 -6.71
CA HIS A 64 -8.95 17.67 -6.41
C HIS A 64 -9.60 16.56 -7.25
N PRO A 65 -10.64 15.83 -6.77
CA PRO A 65 -11.38 14.87 -7.58
C PRO A 65 -11.92 15.45 -8.89
N LYS A 66 -12.38 16.71 -8.88
CA LYS A 66 -12.82 17.42 -10.10
C LYS A 66 -11.67 17.80 -11.05
N ALA A 67 -10.46 18.00 -10.55
CA ALA A 67 -9.28 18.19 -11.42
C ALA A 67 -8.94 16.88 -12.14
N MET A 68 -9.20 15.74 -11.51
CA MET A 68 -9.09 14.43 -12.15
C MET A 68 -10.20 14.17 -13.18
N TRP A 69 -11.43 14.61 -12.86
CA TRP A 69 -12.57 14.48 -13.76
C TRP A 69 -13.63 15.57 -13.47
N PRO A 70 -13.77 16.61 -14.33
CA PRO A 70 -14.64 17.77 -14.07
C PRO A 70 -16.12 17.43 -13.84
N LYS A 71 -16.60 16.33 -14.44
CA LYS A 71 -18.00 15.88 -14.29
C LYS A 71 -18.26 15.19 -12.94
N ALA A 72 -17.25 14.93 -12.12
CA ALA A 72 -17.43 14.25 -10.86
C ALA A 72 -18.31 15.09 -9.89
N ARG A 73 -19.39 14.49 -9.40
CA ARG A 73 -20.27 15.04 -8.35
C ARG A 73 -20.16 14.24 -7.07
N SER A 74 -20.02 12.91 -7.17
CA SER A 74 -19.80 12.04 -6.04
C SER A 74 -18.69 11.02 -6.31
N ALA A 75 -18.13 10.46 -5.24
CA ALA A 75 -17.17 9.36 -5.29
C ALA A 75 -17.72 8.20 -4.47
N ILE A 76 -17.93 7.05 -5.11
CA ILE A 76 -18.21 5.78 -4.42
C ILE A 76 -16.85 5.18 -4.07
N VAL A 77 -16.57 5.03 -2.77
CA VAL A 77 -15.30 4.49 -2.28
C VAL A 77 -15.56 3.14 -1.65
N VAL A 78 -14.74 2.16 -2.02
CA VAL A 78 -14.85 0.80 -1.50
C VAL A 78 -13.57 0.39 -0.78
N GLY A 79 -13.70 -0.51 0.19
CA GLY A 79 -12.61 -1.13 0.92
C GLY A 79 -12.64 -2.65 0.77
N LEU A 80 -11.48 -3.24 0.50
CA LEU A 80 -11.27 -4.69 0.49
C LEU A 80 -10.27 -5.04 1.57
N ASN A 81 -10.69 -5.86 2.54
CA ASN A 81 -9.85 -6.25 3.66
C ASN A 81 -8.71 -7.18 3.21
N TYR A 82 -7.47 -6.87 3.61
CA TYR A 82 -6.29 -7.72 3.41
C TYR A 82 -5.60 -8.09 4.74
N GLY A 83 -6.31 -8.00 5.83
CA GLY A 83 -5.79 -8.28 7.17
C GLY A 83 -5.08 -9.64 7.26
N PRO A 84 -3.91 -9.70 7.90
CA PRO A 84 -3.12 -10.91 8.04
C PRO A 84 -3.77 -11.89 9.03
N ALA A 85 -3.46 -13.20 8.88
CA ALA A 85 -3.89 -14.24 9.80
C ALA A 85 -3.10 -14.28 11.12
N GLY A 86 -2.02 -13.49 11.24
CA GLY A 86 -1.16 -13.44 12.43
C GLY A 86 -0.38 -12.13 12.50
N ASP A 87 0.50 -12.02 13.48
CA ASP A 87 1.33 -10.83 13.65
C ASP A 87 2.38 -10.70 12.53
N PRO A 88 2.31 -9.68 11.67
CA PRO A 88 3.27 -9.47 10.61
C PRO A 88 4.68 -9.16 11.13
N LEU A 89 4.82 -8.62 12.34
CA LEU A 89 6.12 -8.32 12.95
C LEU A 89 6.88 -9.58 13.38
N ALA A 90 6.20 -10.71 13.56
CA ALA A 90 6.85 -11.98 13.90
C ALA A 90 7.90 -12.43 12.85
N ALA A 91 7.76 -11.98 11.59
CA ALA A 91 8.75 -12.25 10.54
C ALA A 91 10.11 -11.60 10.82
N LEU A 92 10.14 -10.50 11.57
CA LEU A 92 11.36 -9.73 11.86
C LEU A 92 12.33 -10.48 12.80
N ALA A 93 11.81 -11.39 13.63
CA ALA A 93 12.63 -12.23 14.50
C ALA A 93 13.44 -13.31 13.73
N ARG A 94 13.04 -13.63 12.51
CA ARG A 94 13.67 -14.66 11.67
C ARG A 94 14.72 -14.05 10.74
N ARG A 95 15.85 -13.62 11.27
CA ARG A 95 16.84 -12.79 10.57
C ARG A 95 17.44 -13.41 9.30
N SER A 96 17.45 -14.73 9.14
CA SER A 96 17.90 -15.41 7.90
C SER A 96 16.79 -15.56 6.85
N ARG A 97 15.59 -14.99 7.09
CA ARG A 97 14.44 -15.04 6.20
C ARG A 97 13.95 -13.63 5.87
N GLY A 98 13.47 -13.43 4.65
CA GLY A 98 12.98 -12.12 4.19
C GLY A 98 11.59 -11.80 4.75
N ALA A 99 11.43 -10.60 5.30
CA ALA A 99 10.12 -10.05 5.64
C ALA A 99 9.57 -9.31 4.42
N ILE A 100 8.37 -9.71 4.00
CA ILE A 100 7.60 -9.11 2.90
C ILE A 100 6.32 -8.52 3.49
N SER A 101 6.00 -7.28 3.14
CA SER A 101 4.77 -6.63 3.58
C SER A 101 3.52 -7.45 3.23
N VAL A 102 2.57 -7.51 4.15
CA VAL A 102 1.33 -8.31 4.07
C VAL A 102 0.62 -8.12 2.74
N TYR A 103 0.51 -6.87 2.27
CA TYR A 103 -0.21 -6.56 1.04
C TYR A 103 0.37 -7.23 -0.21
N ALA A 104 1.64 -7.63 -0.18
CA ALA A 104 2.35 -8.20 -1.32
C ALA A 104 2.57 -9.73 -1.20
N GLN A 105 2.11 -10.35 -0.12
CA GLN A 105 2.27 -11.79 0.10
C GLN A 105 1.30 -12.64 -0.74
N GLY A 106 0.15 -12.08 -1.16
CA GLY A 106 -0.85 -12.73 -1.99
C GLY A 106 -0.72 -12.41 -3.48
N ARG A 107 -1.84 -12.55 -4.19
CA ARG A 107 -1.97 -12.06 -5.58
C ARG A 107 -1.99 -10.54 -5.61
N ASP A 108 -1.63 -10.00 -6.78
CA ASP A 108 -1.74 -8.56 -7.03
C ASP A 108 -3.20 -8.12 -6.90
N TYR A 109 -3.44 -7.20 -5.96
CA TYR A 109 -4.77 -6.68 -5.64
C TYR A 109 -5.34 -5.75 -6.72
N HIS A 110 -4.47 -5.15 -7.54
CA HIS A 110 -4.90 -4.17 -8.56
C HIS A 110 -5.90 -4.77 -9.54
N ASP A 111 -5.58 -5.94 -10.13
CA ASP A 111 -6.45 -6.59 -11.09
C ASP A 111 -7.75 -7.08 -10.43
N LEU A 112 -7.65 -7.59 -9.20
CA LEU A 112 -8.79 -8.06 -8.43
C LEU A 112 -9.79 -6.92 -8.16
N ILE A 113 -9.31 -5.82 -7.59
CA ILE A 113 -10.15 -4.68 -7.24
C ILE A 113 -10.68 -4.01 -8.51
N LYS A 114 -9.83 -3.79 -9.52
CA LYS A 114 -10.23 -3.16 -10.78
C LYS A 114 -11.32 -3.94 -11.51
N GLY A 115 -11.24 -5.26 -11.53
CA GLY A 115 -12.27 -6.12 -12.11
C GLY A 115 -13.62 -5.95 -11.41
N ARG A 116 -13.62 -6.04 -10.06
CA ARG A 116 -14.80 -5.84 -9.23
C ARG A 116 -15.40 -4.44 -9.35
N LEU A 117 -14.54 -3.41 -9.36
CA LEU A 117 -14.98 -2.03 -9.54
C LEU A 117 -15.64 -1.77 -10.89
N LYS A 118 -15.11 -2.35 -11.98
CA LYS A 118 -15.76 -2.26 -13.29
C LYS A 118 -17.15 -2.89 -13.29
N THR A 119 -17.32 -4.03 -12.62
CA THR A 119 -18.62 -4.69 -12.49
C THR A 119 -19.58 -3.83 -11.67
N LEU A 120 -19.14 -3.27 -10.53
CA LEU A 120 -19.93 -2.35 -9.71
C LEU A 120 -20.34 -1.10 -10.52
N ALA A 121 -19.38 -0.47 -11.19
CA ALA A 121 -19.60 0.70 -12.03
C ALA A 121 -20.66 0.42 -13.13
N GLY A 122 -20.56 -0.72 -13.81
CA GLY A 122 -21.55 -1.16 -14.77
C GLY A 122 -22.96 -1.35 -14.17
N SER A 123 -23.04 -1.86 -12.95
CA SER A 123 -24.31 -2.02 -12.23
C SER A 123 -24.92 -0.67 -11.85
N VAL A 124 -24.08 0.27 -11.37
CA VAL A 124 -24.49 1.64 -11.07
C VAL A 124 -25.06 2.34 -12.30
N VAL A 125 -24.34 2.30 -13.43
CA VAL A 125 -24.78 2.95 -14.68
C VAL A 125 -26.09 2.34 -15.20
N ARG A 126 -26.22 1.01 -15.17
CA ARG A 126 -27.45 0.33 -15.64
C ARG A 126 -28.67 0.69 -14.78
N ARG A 127 -28.50 0.85 -13.46
CA ARG A 127 -29.63 1.07 -12.54
C ARG A 127 -29.96 2.54 -12.33
N LEU A 128 -28.91 3.38 -12.22
CA LEU A 128 -29.05 4.78 -11.83
C LEU A 128 -28.73 5.76 -12.97
N GLY A 129 -28.16 5.29 -14.07
CA GLY A 129 -27.71 6.15 -15.17
C GLY A 129 -26.36 6.83 -14.86
N GLY A 130 -26.12 7.96 -15.52
CA GLY A 130 -24.93 8.78 -15.34
C GLY A 130 -23.67 8.22 -16.00
N GLU A 131 -22.57 8.90 -15.76
CA GLU A 131 -21.23 8.52 -16.21
C GLU A 131 -20.36 8.19 -15.00
N VAL A 132 -19.41 7.26 -15.18
CA VAL A 132 -18.50 6.82 -14.10
C VAL A 132 -17.07 6.63 -14.60
N LYS A 133 -16.09 6.82 -13.70
CA LYS A 133 -14.67 6.48 -13.91
C LYS A 133 -14.15 5.70 -12.72
N VAL A 134 -13.41 4.62 -13.00
CA VAL A 134 -12.90 3.64 -11.99
C VAL A 134 -11.44 3.88 -11.72
N PHE A 135 -11.04 3.88 -10.46
CA PHE A 135 -9.66 4.11 -10.01
C PHE A 135 -9.25 3.09 -8.97
N VAL A 136 -8.02 2.61 -9.10
CA VAL A 136 -7.32 1.75 -8.13
C VAL A 136 -5.85 2.12 -8.16
N ASP A 137 -5.36 2.82 -7.12
CA ASP A 137 -3.94 3.11 -6.84
C ASP A 137 -3.10 3.67 -8.02
N THR A 138 -3.23 3.12 -9.21
CA THR A 138 -2.41 3.45 -10.38
C THR A 138 -2.73 4.80 -11.04
N ALA A 139 -3.77 5.48 -10.62
CA ALA A 139 -4.19 6.78 -11.14
C ALA A 139 -3.84 7.92 -10.17
N PRO A 140 -3.71 9.17 -10.67
CA PRO A 140 -3.43 10.32 -9.82
C PRO A 140 -4.66 10.80 -9.04
N LEU A 141 -5.31 9.90 -8.30
CA LEU A 141 -6.41 10.18 -7.38
C LEU A 141 -5.95 9.86 -5.96
N MET A 142 -6.20 10.75 -5.01
CA MET A 142 -5.85 10.51 -3.61
C MET A 142 -6.99 9.75 -2.91
N GLU A 143 -6.92 8.44 -2.91
CA GLU A 143 -7.99 7.55 -2.43
C GLU A 143 -8.16 7.59 -0.90
N LYS A 144 -7.08 7.75 -0.14
CA LYS A 144 -7.14 7.80 1.33
C LYS A 144 -7.97 8.99 1.86
N PRO A 145 -7.78 10.24 1.38
CA PRO A 145 -8.67 11.34 1.74
C PRO A 145 -10.12 11.11 1.31
N LEU A 146 -10.36 10.53 0.12
CA LEU A 146 -11.72 10.17 -0.31
C LEU A 146 -12.36 9.15 0.60
N ALA A 147 -11.61 8.14 1.03
CA ALA A 147 -12.10 7.12 1.95
C ALA A 147 -12.47 7.71 3.33
N ALA A 148 -11.72 8.70 3.79
CA ALA A 148 -12.05 9.41 5.02
C ALA A 148 -13.33 10.24 4.87
N LEU A 149 -13.50 10.96 3.77
CA LEU A 149 -14.74 11.70 3.45
C LEU A 149 -15.94 10.78 3.25
N ALA A 150 -15.73 9.56 2.74
CA ALA A 150 -16.76 8.55 2.54
C ALA A 150 -17.09 7.74 3.83
N GLY A 151 -16.49 8.09 4.98
CA GLY A 151 -16.79 7.42 6.25
C GLY A 151 -16.16 6.04 6.44
N LEU A 152 -15.22 5.60 5.57
CA LEU A 152 -14.59 4.28 5.69
C LEU A 152 -13.59 4.20 6.86
N GLY A 153 -13.10 5.33 7.32
CA GLY A 153 -12.09 5.48 8.35
C GLY A 153 -11.44 6.86 8.29
N TRP A 154 -10.34 7.05 8.95
CA TRP A 154 -9.57 8.32 8.95
C TRP A 154 -8.12 8.08 8.56
N GLN A 155 -7.45 9.10 8.06
CA GLN A 155 -6.00 9.03 7.90
C GLN A 155 -5.33 9.14 9.27
N GLY A 156 -4.70 8.04 9.72
CA GLY A 156 -3.99 8.02 10.98
C GLY A 156 -2.67 8.80 10.97
N LYS A 157 -2.03 8.92 12.12
CA LYS A 157 -0.73 9.59 12.27
C LYS A 157 0.36 8.98 11.37
N HIS A 158 0.26 7.70 11.01
CA HIS A 158 1.12 7.02 10.04
C HIS A 158 0.73 7.27 8.56
N THR A 159 -0.15 8.21 8.27
CA THR A 159 -0.60 8.62 6.92
C THR A 159 -1.39 7.59 6.11
N ASN A 160 -1.64 6.40 6.66
CA ASN A 160 -2.51 5.41 6.04
C ASN A 160 -3.93 5.47 6.62
N LEU A 161 -4.90 4.86 5.92
CA LEU A 161 -6.26 4.78 6.41
C LEU A 161 -6.33 3.83 7.62
N VAL A 162 -7.08 4.22 8.64
CA VAL A 162 -7.45 3.40 9.79
C VAL A 162 -8.96 3.25 9.82
N SER A 163 -9.43 2.02 9.84
CA SER A 163 -10.84 1.68 9.93
C SER A 163 -11.19 1.19 11.32
N ARG A 164 -12.40 1.51 11.81
CA ARG A 164 -12.91 0.97 13.07
C ARG A 164 -13.17 -0.54 13.03
N GLN A 165 -13.38 -1.12 11.83
CA GLN A 165 -13.75 -2.52 11.67
C GLN A 165 -12.58 -3.38 11.17
N PHE A 166 -11.62 -2.79 10.46
CA PHE A 166 -10.56 -3.51 9.77
C PHE A 166 -9.15 -3.02 10.14
N GLY A 167 -9.03 -2.14 11.14
CA GLY A 167 -7.74 -1.57 11.52
C GLY A 167 -7.08 -0.86 10.34
N SER A 168 -5.80 -1.13 10.11
CA SER A 168 -5.00 -0.52 9.05
C SER A 168 -4.95 -1.35 7.76
N TRP A 169 -5.84 -2.34 7.57
CA TRP A 169 -5.70 -3.38 6.55
C TRP A 169 -6.77 -3.31 5.45
N LEU A 170 -7.03 -2.12 4.90
CA LEU A 170 -7.94 -1.94 3.77
C LEU A 170 -7.21 -1.50 2.52
N PHE A 171 -7.34 -2.27 1.44
CA PHE A 171 -7.15 -1.76 0.09
C PHE A 171 -8.32 -0.88 -0.29
N LEU A 172 -8.05 0.15 -1.08
CA LEU A 172 -9.05 1.11 -1.51
C LEU A 172 -9.30 1.02 -3.02
N GLY A 173 -10.50 1.40 -3.41
CA GLY A 173 -10.84 1.65 -4.78
C GLY A 173 -11.92 2.72 -4.84
N ALA A 174 -11.95 3.48 -5.94
CA ALA A 174 -12.89 4.58 -6.09
C ALA A 174 -13.56 4.57 -7.46
N ILE A 175 -14.84 4.96 -7.49
CA ILE A 175 -15.60 5.25 -8.69
C ILE A 175 -16.04 6.72 -8.60
N LEU A 176 -15.47 7.59 -9.42
CA LEU A 176 -16.02 8.94 -9.58
C LEU A 176 -17.29 8.83 -10.43
N SER A 177 -18.34 9.53 -10.03
CA SER A 177 -19.65 9.52 -10.67
C SER A 177 -20.16 10.92 -10.96
N SER A 178 -20.85 11.08 -12.10
CA SER A 178 -21.60 12.30 -12.42
C SER A 178 -22.95 12.38 -11.71
N LEU A 179 -23.36 11.33 -11.02
CA LEU A 179 -24.59 11.30 -10.23
C LEU A 179 -24.40 12.13 -8.96
N ASP A 180 -25.46 12.78 -8.53
CA ASP A 180 -25.56 13.49 -7.27
C ASP A 180 -26.06 12.51 -6.19
N LEU A 181 -25.13 11.80 -5.57
CA LEU A 181 -25.42 10.84 -4.53
C LEU A 181 -25.23 11.50 -3.17
N ALA A 182 -26.19 11.32 -2.25
CA ALA A 182 -26.07 11.85 -0.90
C ALA A 182 -24.79 11.30 -0.24
N PRO A 183 -23.86 12.16 0.24
CA PRO A 183 -22.62 11.70 0.86
C PRO A 183 -22.88 11.01 2.20
N ASP A 184 -21.91 10.23 2.63
CA ASP A 184 -21.85 9.73 3.99
C ASP A 184 -21.11 10.72 4.90
N GLU A 185 -21.30 10.58 6.21
CA GLU A 185 -20.60 11.41 7.18
C GLU A 185 -19.10 11.04 7.20
N PRO A 186 -18.21 12.02 7.11
CA PRO A 186 -16.79 11.77 7.26
C PRO A 186 -16.42 11.15 8.59
N SER A 187 -15.43 10.24 8.58
CA SER A 187 -14.92 9.68 9.83
C SER A 187 -14.06 10.68 10.59
N ALA A 188 -14.37 10.87 11.87
CA ALA A 188 -13.51 11.63 12.78
C ALA A 188 -12.18 10.89 13.03
N ASP A 189 -11.13 11.65 13.36
CA ASP A 189 -9.86 11.09 13.80
C ASP A 189 -9.96 10.52 15.23
N HIS A 190 -9.47 9.31 15.40
CA HIS A 190 -9.44 8.61 16.69
C HIS A 190 -8.03 8.20 17.12
N CYS A 191 -6.98 8.82 16.58
CA CYS A 191 -5.61 8.56 17.01
C CYS A 191 -5.31 9.07 18.44
N GLY A 192 -6.00 10.15 18.88
CA GLY A 192 -5.83 10.71 20.22
C GLY A 192 -4.36 11.01 20.56
N SER A 193 -3.92 10.65 21.77
CA SER A 193 -2.55 10.82 22.24
C SER A 193 -1.59 9.70 21.80
N CYS A 194 -2.08 8.61 21.18
CA CYS A 194 -1.25 7.48 20.76
C CYS A 194 -0.17 7.87 19.76
N GLN A 195 1.07 7.39 19.95
CA GLN A 195 2.21 7.60 19.05
C GLN A 195 2.90 6.28 18.63
N ALA A 196 2.34 5.13 18.95
CA ALA A 196 2.97 3.83 18.72
C ALA A 196 3.51 3.64 17.28
N CYS A 197 2.80 4.12 16.26
CA CYS A 197 3.24 4.03 14.85
C CYS A 197 4.43 4.96 14.53
N LEU A 198 4.60 6.04 15.26
CA LEU A 198 5.76 6.94 15.11
C LEU A 198 6.98 6.33 15.81
N ASP A 199 6.79 5.81 17.02
CA ASP A 199 7.85 5.27 17.88
C ASP A 199 8.45 3.98 17.30
N ILE A 200 7.65 3.13 16.66
CA ILE A 200 8.12 1.85 16.09
C ILE A 200 8.97 2.04 14.82
N CYS A 201 8.89 3.19 14.14
CA CYS A 201 9.54 3.38 12.86
C CYS A 201 11.07 3.35 12.98
N PRO A 202 11.77 2.33 12.45
CA PRO A 202 13.21 2.17 12.69
C PRO A 202 14.07 3.22 11.97
N THR A 203 13.49 3.99 11.06
CA THR A 203 14.15 5.02 10.26
C THR A 203 13.65 6.43 10.57
N ASN A 204 12.76 6.57 11.56
CA ASN A 204 12.14 7.85 11.93
C ASN A 204 11.53 8.59 10.73
N ALA A 205 10.82 7.87 9.85
CA ALA A 205 10.25 8.40 8.62
C ALA A 205 9.09 9.40 8.84
N PHE A 206 8.66 9.65 10.08
CA PHE A 206 7.58 10.56 10.43
C PHE A 206 8.13 11.83 11.10
N PRO A 207 8.34 12.94 10.34
CA PRO A 207 8.82 14.22 10.93
C PRO A 207 7.85 14.79 11.97
N ALA A 208 6.57 14.50 11.83
CA ALA A 208 5.49 14.84 12.76
C ALA A 208 4.31 13.91 12.52
N PRO A 209 3.33 13.83 13.45
CA PRO A 209 2.07 13.15 13.23
C PRO A 209 1.43 13.59 11.91
N TYR A 210 0.89 12.63 11.14
CA TYR A 210 0.25 12.86 9.83
C TYR A 210 1.19 13.35 8.72
N GLN A 211 2.49 13.31 8.93
CA GLN A 211 3.50 13.65 7.93
C GLN A 211 4.47 12.49 7.73
N LEU A 212 4.82 12.22 6.48
CA LEU A 212 5.78 11.21 6.09
C LEU A 212 6.89 11.85 5.27
N ASP A 213 8.14 11.46 5.53
CA ASP A 213 9.24 11.62 4.60
C ASP A 213 9.49 10.28 3.90
N ALA A 214 9.08 10.15 2.64
CA ALA A 214 9.23 8.91 1.91
C ALA A 214 10.70 8.50 1.76
N ARG A 215 11.64 9.46 1.73
CA ARG A 215 13.08 9.19 1.58
C ARG A 215 13.65 8.35 2.71
N ALA A 216 13.05 8.44 3.90
CA ALA A 216 13.40 7.62 5.06
C ALA A 216 12.49 6.37 5.22
N CYS A 217 11.36 6.29 4.52
CA CYS A 217 10.41 5.18 4.67
C CYS A 217 10.94 3.89 4.06
N ILE A 218 11.02 2.81 4.84
CA ILE A 218 11.50 1.51 4.35
C ILE A 218 10.65 0.99 3.19
N SER A 219 9.34 1.24 3.19
CA SER A 219 8.48 0.86 2.06
C SER A 219 8.94 1.56 0.77
N TYR A 220 9.20 2.87 0.80
CA TYR A 220 9.77 3.59 -0.33
C TYR A 220 11.16 3.08 -0.71
N LEU A 221 12.06 2.90 0.26
CA LEU A 221 13.44 2.48 0.02
C LEU A 221 13.52 1.12 -0.67
N THR A 222 12.62 0.20 -0.32
CA THR A 222 12.60 -1.16 -0.86
C THR A 222 11.81 -1.29 -2.16
N ILE A 223 10.89 -0.37 -2.47
CA ILE A 223 9.98 -0.45 -3.61
C ILE A 223 10.29 0.59 -4.69
N GLU A 224 10.41 1.86 -4.30
CA GLU A 224 10.48 2.98 -5.25
C GLU A 224 11.90 3.47 -5.51
N HIS A 225 12.77 3.44 -4.49
CA HIS A 225 14.14 3.95 -4.60
C HIS A 225 14.96 3.12 -5.59
N PRO A 226 15.50 3.73 -6.68
CA PRO A 226 16.14 2.97 -7.75
C PRO A 226 17.61 2.62 -7.48
N GLY A 227 18.32 3.44 -6.69
CA GLY A 227 19.76 3.34 -6.46
C GLY A 227 20.16 2.48 -5.25
N PRO A 228 21.43 2.52 -4.87
CA PRO A 228 21.89 2.00 -3.58
C PRO A 228 21.16 2.69 -2.43
N ILE A 229 20.74 1.95 -1.42
CA ILE A 229 20.10 2.54 -0.24
C ILE A 229 21.16 3.31 0.57
N PRO A 230 20.87 4.56 1.02
CA PRO A 230 21.79 5.33 1.85
C PRO A 230 22.25 4.57 3.09
N LEU A 231 23.53 4.76 3.48
CA LEU A 231 24.18 3.96 4.52
C LEU A 231 23.43 3.97 5.86
N GLU A 232 22.88 5.12 6.23
CA GLU A 232 22.14 5.32 7.48
C GLU A 232 20.87 4.45 7.58
N TYR A 233 20.30 4.04 6.45
CA TYR A 233 19.08 3.22 6.43
C TYR A 233 19.35 1.73 6.26
N ARG A 234 20.57 1.30 5.85
CA ARG A 234 20.86 -0.11 5.55
C ARG A 234 20.70 -1.02 6.79
N ALA A 235 21.21 -0.60 7.94
CA ALA A 235 21.06 -1.37 9.19
C ALA A 235 19.60 -1.36 9.71
N PRO A 236 18.90 -0.22 9.76
CA PRO A 236 17.49 -0.16 10.15
C PRO A 236 16.53 -0.97 9.29
N LEU A 237 16.87 -1.30 8.04
CA LEU A 237 16.07 -2.19 7.18
C LEU A 237 15.80 -3.55 7.85
N GLY A 238 16.74 -4.05 8.66
CA GLY A 238 16.67 -5.40 9.21
C GLY A 238 16.59 -6.44 8.09
N ASN A 239 15.62 -7.35 8.18
CA ASN A 239 15.36 -8.37 7.17
C ASN A 239 14.18 -8.03 6.22
N ARG A 240 13.75 -6.77 6.14
CA ARG A 240 12.67 -6.32 5.26
C ARG A 240 13.18 -6.25 3.82
N VAL A 241 12.65 -7.12 2.96
CA VAL A 241 13.07 -7.22 1.56
C VAL A 241 12.09 -6.55 0.59
N PHE A 242 10.83 -6.34 1.03
CA PHE A 242 9.81 -5.67 0.21
C PHE A 242 8.73 -5.06 1.11
N GLY A 243 8.64 -3.73 1.12
CA GLY A 243 7.68 -3.01 1.95
C GLY A 243 8.00 -3.04 3.44
N CYS A 244 7.10 -2.50 4.24
CA CYS A 244 7.22 -2.44 5.69
C CYS A 244 5.83 -2.26 6.30
N ASP A 245 5.53 -3.04 7.33
CA ASP A 245 4.22 -3.00 8.00
C ASP A 245 4.30 -2.45 9.42
N ASP A 246 5.48 -2.04 9.90
CA ASP A 246 5.72 -1.71 11.31
C ASP A 246 4.67 -0.72 11.85
N CYS A 247 4.50 0.41 11.18
CA CYS A 247 3.56 1.44 11.60
C CYS A 247 2.09 1.02 11.49
N LEU A 248 1.76 0.12 10.57
CA LEU A 248 0.41 -0.44 10.43
C LEU A 248 0.13 -1.47 11.53
N ALA A 249 1.09 -2.38 11.76
CA ALA A 249 0.94 -3.53 12.66
C ALA A 249 0.72 -3.11 14.12
N VAL A 250 1.43 -2.08 14.59
CA VAL A 250 1.33 -1.62 15.99
C VAL A 250 0.09 -0.76 16.27
N CYS A 251 -0.71 -0.44 15.25
CA CYS A 251 -1.87 0.41 15.44
C CYS A 251 -2.86 -0.26 16.42
N PRO A 252 -3.25 0.38 17.55
CA PRO A 252 -4.17 -0.21 18.52
C PRO A 252 -5.54 -0.57 17.93
N TRP A 253 -5.93 0.07 16.83
CA TRP A 253 -7.18 -0.21 16.13
C TRP A 253 -7.18 -1.58 15.44
N ASN A 254 -6.03 -2.22 15.27
CA ASN A 254 -5.93 -3.59 14.77
C ASN A 254 -6.56 -4.64 15.70
N LYS A 255 -6.88 -4.29 16.94
CA LYS A 255 -7.69 -5.18 17.82
C LYS A 255 -9.05 -5.53 17.21
N TYR A 256 -9.55 -4.73 16.27
CA TYR A 256 -10.78 -4.98 15.52
C TYR A 256 -10.52 -5.55 14.12
N ALA A 257 -9.25 -5.69 13.73
CA ALA A 257 -8.90 -6.22 12.42
C ALA A 257 -9.36 -7.67 12.27
N GLN A 258 -9.73 -8.01 11.06
CA GLN A 258 -10.17 -9.35 10.68
C GLN A 258 -9.22 -9.91 9.65
N THR A 259 -9.02 -11.22 9.64
CA THR A 259 -8.30 -11.90 8.56
C THR A 259 -9.04 -11.70 7.24
N ALA A 260 -8.29 -11.47 6.17
CA ALA A 260 -8.84 -11.33 4.82
C ALA A 260 -9.73 -12.54 4.46
N ARG A 261 -10.95 -12.30 3.95
CA ARG A 261 -11.85 -13.34 3.44
C ARG A 261 -11.49 -13.75 2.01
N GLU A 262 -10.90 -12.84 1.26
CA GLU A 262 -10.46 -13.09 -0.12
C GLU A 262 -9.20 -13.95 -0.13
N THR A 263 -9.33 -15.21 -0.48
CA THR A 263 -8.25 -16.21 -0.43
C THR A 263 -7.07 -15.87 -1.35
N ARG A 264 -7.32 -15.13 -2.44
CA ARG A 264 -6.25 -14.66 -3.35
C ARG A 264 -5.29 -13.67 -2.70
N LEU A 265 -5.69 -13.02 -1.61
CA LEU A 265 -4.85 -12.11 -0.82
C LEU A 265 -4.08 -12.83 0.29
N HIS A 266 -4.38 -14.09 0.56
CA HIS A 266 -3.64 -14.87 1.56
C HIS A 266 -2.18 -15.07 1.13
N ALA A 267 -1.29 -15.12 2.11
CA ALA A 267 0.14 -15.31 1.89
C ALA A 267 0.43 -16.61 1.15
N ARG A 268 1.09 -16.51 -0.01
CA ARG A 268 1.64 -17.64 -0.74
C ARG A 268 2.87 -18.19 0.00
N GLU A 269 3.13 -19.47 -0.11
CA GLU A 269 4.31 -20.10 0.49
C GLU A 269 5.61 -19.39 0.06
N SER A 270 5.70 -19.04 -1.24
CA SER A 270 6.85 -18.34 -1.84
C SER A 270 7.11 -16.94 -1.27
N ALA A 271 6.13 -16.32 -0.59
CA ALA A 271 6.19 -14.95 -0.08
C ALA A 271 6.02 -14.84 1.45
N ARG A 272 5.67 -15.93 2.13
CA ARG A 272 5.36 -15.89 3.57
C ARG A 272 6.55 -15.52 4.46
N THR A 273 7.70 -16.03 4.27
CA THR A 273 8.99 -15.69 4.90
C THR A 273 10.09 -16.47 4.18
N PRO A 274 10.42 -16.09 2.94
CA PRO A 274 11.35 -16.86 2.11
C PRO A 274 12.78 -16.80 2.69
N PRO A 275 13.58 -17.88 2.56
CA PRO A 275 14.99 -17.85 2.90
C PRO A 275 15.74 -16.76 2.10
N LEU A 276 16.57 -15.96 2.77
CA LEU A 276 17.36 -14.91 2.10
C LEU A 276 18.31 -15.49 1.05
N ALA A 277 18.91 -16.66 1.32
CA ALA A 277 19.78 -17.33 0.38
C ALA A 277 19.09 -17.67 -0.95
N GLU A 278 17.81 -18.08 -0.90
CA GLU A 278 17.04 -18.36 -2.13
C GLU A 278 16.76 -17.08 -2.91
N LEU A 279 16.28 -16.02 -2.21
CA LEU A 279 15.97 -14.75 -2.85
C LEU A 279 17.20 -14.10 -3.50
N ALA A 280 18.36 -14.16 -2.83
CA ALA A 280 19.58 -13.59 -3.36
C ALA A 280 20.13 -14.36 -4.58
N ARG A 281 19.79 -15.63 -4.76
CA ARG A 281 20.22 -16.46 -5.93
C ARG A 281 19.33 -16.31 -7.15
N LEU A 282 18.22 -15.59 -7.07
CA LEU A 282 17.31 -15.44 -8.20
C LEU A 282 18.00 -14.77 -9.39
N ASP A 283 17.87 -15.37 -10.54
CA ASP A 283 18.06 -14.74 -11.85
C ASP A 283 16.73 -14.11 -12.32
N GLU A 284 16.75 -13.49 -13.50
CA GLU A 284 15.55 -12.80 -14.01
C GLU A 284 14.40 -13.78 -14.31
N ALA A 285 14.69 -14.98 -14.83
CA ALA A 285 13.67 -15.98 -15.18
C ALA A 285 13.01 -16.53 -13.91
N ALA A 286 13.79 -16.96 -12.93
CA ALA A 286 13.31 -17.47 -11.65
C ALA A 286 12.55 -16.38 -10.85
N PHE A 287 13.01 -15.11 -10.91
CA PHE A 287 12.29 -13.99 -10.30
C PHE A 287 10.89 -13.81 -10.92
N ARG A 288 10.81 -13.79 -12.26
CA ARG A 288 9.52 -13.62 -12.96
C ARG A 288 8.56 -14.76 -12.72
N GLU A 289 9.04 -15.99 -12.65
CA GLU A 289 8.26 -17.17 -12.32
C GLU A 289 7.72 -17.09 -10.90
N ARG A 290 8.64 -16.91 -9.92
CA ARG A 290 8.31 -16.90 -8.48
C ARG A 290 7.29 -15.82 -8.11
N PHE A 291 7.43 -14.61 -8.67
CA PHE A 291 6.58 -13.46 -8.36
C PHE A 291 5.55 -13.14 -9.45
N SER A 292 5.22 -14.13 -10.28
CA SER A 292 4.12 -14.02 -11.24
C SER A 292 2.82 -13.62 -10.53
N ALA A 293 2.10 -12.65 -11.10
CA ALA A 293 0.86 -12.09 -10.55
C ALA A 293 0.97 -11.64 -9.07
N SER A 294 2.15 -11.13 -8.67
CA SER A 294 2.43 -10.52 -7.37
C SER A 294 2.84 -9.06 -7.56
N PRO A 295 2.51 -8.15 -6.61
CA PRO A 295 3.00 -6.77 -6.63
C PRO A 295 4.54 -6.67 -6.67
N ILE A 296 5.24 -7.66 -6.13
CA ILE A 296 6.72 -7.72 -6.09
C ILE A 296 7.33 -7.69 -7.49
N LYS A 297 6.65 -8.25 -8.49
CA LYS A 297 7.13 -8.26 -9.87
C LYS A 297 7.46 -6.85 -10.41
N ARG A 298 6.78 -5.82 -9.90
CA ARG A 298 6.92 -4.43 -10.36
C ARG A 298 8.30 -3.82 -10.11
N ILE A 299 9.01 -4.25 -9.06
CA ILE A 299 10.30 -3.67 -8.70
C ILE A 299 11.48 -4.25 -9.51
N GLY A 300 11.27 -5.39 -10.19
CA GLY A 300 12.32 -6.10 -10.91
C GLY A 300 13.25 -6.91 -9.99
N ARG A 301 13.99 -7.83 -10.61
CA ARG A 301 14.94 -8.73 -9.93
C ARG A 301 16.00 -7.95 -9.16
N ASP A 302 16.59 -6.94 -9.76
CA ASP A 302 17.77 -6.26 -9.21
C ASP A 302 17.48 -5.56 -7.89
N ARG A 303 16.32 -4.86 -7.78
CA ARG A 303 15.92 -4.24 -6.51
C ARG A 303 15.60 -5.27 -5.44
N LEU A 304 14.93 -6.37 -5.79
CA LEU A 304 14.66 -7.41 -4.80
C LEU A 304 15.96 -8.05 -4.29
N VAL A 305 16.88 -8.38 -5.17
CA VAL A 305 18.19 -8.96 -4.80
C VAL A 305 19.02 -7.96 -3.99
N ARG A 306 19.06 -6.67 -4.39
CA ARG A 306 19.66 -5.59 -3.60
C ARG A 306 19.12 -5.56 -2.16
N ASN A 307 17.79 -5.52 -1.99
CA ASN A 307 17.16 -5.49 -0.68
C ASN A 307 17.49 -6.75 0.13
N THR A 308 17.50 -7.91 -0.54
CA THR A 308 17.84 -9.20 0.10
C THR A 308 19.28 -9.23 0.58
N LEU A 309 20.22 -8.65 -0.17
CA LEU A 309 21.62 -8.57 0.25
C LEU A 309 21.80 -7.65 1.48
N TYR A 310 21.09 -6.54 1.56
CA TYR A 310 21.07 -5.74 2.80
C TYR A 310 20.50 -6.54 3.97
N ALA A 311 19.46 -7.34 3.75
CA ALA A 311 18.93 -8.23 4.78
C ALA A 311 19.94 -9.31 5.21
N ILE A 312 20.71 -9.86 4.25
CA ILE A 312 21.82 -10.80 4.53
C ILE A 312 22.87 -10.14 5.43
N GLY A 313 23.32 -8.93 5.12
CA GLY A 313 24.26 -8.20 5.95
C GLY A 313 23.73 -7.89 7.36
N ASN A 314 22.41 -7.76 7.50
CA ASN A 314 21.74 -7.55 8.80
C ASN A 314 21.46 -8.84 9.57
N SER A 315 21.58 -10.01 8.94
CA SER A 315 21.23 -11.30 9.54
C SER A 315 22.12 -11.69 10.70
N GLY A 316 23.41 -11.30 10.61
CA GLY A 316 24.46 -11.77 11.52
C GLY A 316 24.78 -13.26 11.34
N ASP A 317 24.40 -13.87 10.22
CA ASP A 317 24.63 -15.27 9.89
C ASP A 317 25.80 -15.44 8.92
N PRO A 318 27.01 -15.82 9.38
CA PRO A 318 28.19 -15.97 8.52
C PRO A 318 28.01 -17.00 7.41
N SER A 319 27.09 -17.96 7.55
CA SER A 319 26.83 -18.98 6.52
C SER A 319 26.27 -18.37 5.22
N LEU A 320 25.74 -17.14 5.28
CA LEU A 320 25.24 -16.40 4.13
C LEU A 320 26.32 -15.60 3.39
N ALA A 321 27.55 -15.54 3.89
CA ALA A 321 28.65 -14.78 3.29
C ALA A 321 28.95 -15.27 1.85
N ASN A 322 28.95 -16.58 1.62
CA ASN A 322 29.18 -17.15 0.29
C ASN A 322 28.10 -16.75 -0.74
N VAL A 323 26.85 -16.52 -0.27
CA VAL A 323 25.75 -16.05 -1.13
C VAL A 323 25.97 -14.60 -1.53
N ALA A 324 26.41 -13.75 -0.62
CA ALA A 324 26.75 -12.36 -0.91
C ALA A 324 28.01 -12.29 -1.83
N GLN A 325 29.03 -13.11 -1.53
CA GLN A 325 30.26 -13.19 -2.36
C GLN A 325 29.95 -13.49 -3.83
N ALA A 326 29.03 -14.42 -4.09
CA ALA A 326 28.62 -14.77 -5.45
C ALA A 326 27.95 -13.62 -6.22
N ARG A 327 27.53 -12.54 -5.54
CA ARG A 327 26.90 -11.36 -6.14
C ARG A 327 27.81 -10.16 -6.36
N LEU A 328 29.10 -10.25 -6.00
CA LEU A 328 30.07 -9.19 -6.28
C LEU A 328 30.30 -8.98 -7.79
N GLY A 329 30.14 -10.02 -8.61
CA GLY A 329 30.22 -9.96 -10.07
C GLY A 329 28.88 -9.78 -10.79
N ASP A 330 27.81 -9.42 -10.10
CA ASP A 330 26.48 -9.24 -10.70
C ASP A 330 26.49 -8.10 -11.75
N ALA A 331 25.72 -8.24 -12.82
CA ALA A 331 25.63 -7.20 -13.86
C ALA A 331 25.11 -5.87 -13.32
N SER A 332 24.22 -5.91 -12.33
CA SER A 332 23.59 -4.74 -11.71
C SER A 332 24.52 -4.11 -10.67
N GLU A 333 24.79 -2.80 -10.81
CA GLU A 333 25.60 -2.03 -9.88
C GLU A 333 25.00 -2.01 -8.46
N VAL A 334 23.69 -1.84 -8.35
CA VAL A 334 23.01 -1.79 -7.03
C VAL A 334 23.08 -3.14 -6.31
N VAL A 335 23.19 -4.24 -7.06
CA VAL A 335 23.38 -5.59 -6.50
C VAL A 335 24.81 -5.75 -6.01
N ARG A 336 25.82 -5.30 -6.79
CA ARG A 336 27.23 -5.36 -6.39
C ARG A 336 27.51 -4.52 -5.14
N ASP A 337 26.97 -3.29 -5.07
CA ASP A 337 27.07 -2.41 -3.88
C ASP A 337 26.51 -3.10 -2.63
N ALA A 338 25.30 -3.67 -2.74
CA ALA A 338 24.67 -4.35 -1.63
C ALA A 338 25.42 -5.63 -1.20
N ALA A 339 26.01 -6.35 -2.15
CA ALA A 339 26.83 -7.53 -1.87
C ALA A 339 28.11 -7.17 -1.10
N ALA A 340 28.82 -6.12 -1.54
CA ALA A 340 30.01 -5.63 -0.86
C ALA A 340 29.70 -5.18 0.57
N TRP A 341 28.60 -4.43 0.76
CA TRP A 341 28.17 -4.02 2.07
C TRP A 341 27.78 -5.19 2.97
N ALA A 342 27.07 -6.20 2.44
CA ALA A 342 26.67 -7.39 3.19
C ALA A 342 27.89 -8.15 3.71
N LEU A 343 28.92 -8.34 2.87
CA LEU A 343 30.17 -8.99 3.27
C LEU A 343 30.91 -8.23 4.37
N GLY A 344 30.99 -6.88 4.25
CA GLY A 344 31.62 -6.06 5.29
C GLY A 344 30.88 -6.08 6.64
N ARG A 345 29.64 -6.58 6.65
CA ARG A 345 28.82 -6.73 7.89
C ARG A 345 28.91 -8.14 8.48
N LEU A 346 29.28 -9.14 7.69
CA LEU A 346 29.35 -10.54 8.11
C LEU A 346 30.77 -10.98 8.52
N ASN A 347 31.78 -10.23 8.11
CA ASN A 347 33.19 -10.37 8.52
C ASN A 347 33.42 -9.51 9.78
#